data_b901467f6ea415c1cecd43baaeb971a9
#
_entry.id   b901467f6ea415c1cecd43baaeb971a9
#
_cell.length_a   1.000
_cell.length_b   1.000
_cell.length_c   1.000
_cell.angle_alpha   90.00
_cell.angle_beta   90.00
_cell.angle_gamma   90.00
#
_symmetry.space_group_name_H-M   'P 1'
#
loop_
_entity.id
_entity.type
_entity.pdbx_description
1 polymer ?
#
loop_
_entity_poly.entity_id
_entity_poly.type
_entity_poly.pdbx_seq_one_letter_code
_entity_poly.pdbx_strand_id
1 'polypeptide(L)'
;MNQAGNQSALFDYYGKPSFSQAFPLAMQHVVAAIVGCVTPAIIVSGAAGLDPTDKVFLIQAALVVAGLSTLLQLFPIGNKNSLHIGAALPVIMGVSFAYVPSMQAIAGHESGLGVPMILGAQIVGGIVAIIVGFSIKKIRKLFPPLIAGTVVFTIGLSLYPTAVNY
;
A
#
# COMPACT_ATOMS: atom_id res chain seq x y z
N MET A 1 -3.19 -13.61 37.79
CA MET A 1 -3.70 -12.23 37.67
C MET A 1 -2.74 -11.34 36.89
N ASN A 2 -2.51 -11.55 35.56
CA ASN A 2 -1.61 -10.68 34.76
C ASN A 2 -2.05 -10.54 33.30
N GLN A 3 -3.32 -10.82 32.96
CA GLN A 3 -3.77 -10.71 31.57
C GLN A 3 -4.17 -9.28 31.18
N ALA A 4 -4.64 -8.46 32.12
CA ALA A 4 -5.05 -7.09 31.85
C ALA A 4 -3.84 -6.16 31.54
N GLY A 5 -2.72 -6.34 32.21
CA GLY A 5 -1.49 -5.56 31.97
C GLY A 5 -0.81 -5.88 30.63
N ASN A 6 -1.02 -7.08 30.10
CA ASN A 6 -0.39 -7.53 28.87
C ASN A 6 -1.19 -7.12 27.61
N GLN A 7 -2.51 -6.93 27.74
CA GLN A 7 -3.35 -6.41 26.66
C GLN A 7 -3.17 -4.90 26.45
N SER A 8 -2.87 -4.13 27.51
CA SER A 8 -2.59 -2.70 27.40
C SER A 8 -1.31 -2.43 26.60
N ALA A 9 -0.29 -3.29 26.70
CA ALA A 9 0.98 -3.14 25.97
C ALA A 9 0.83 -3.31 24.45
N LEU A 10 -0.18 -4.07 23.99
CA LEU A 10 -0.43 -4.27 22.56
C LEU A 10 -1.06 -3.04 21.87
N PHE A 11 -1.77 -2.22 22.63
CA PHE A 11 -2.46 -1.01 22.13
C PHE A 11 -1.71 0.28 22.47
N ASP A 12 -0.59 0.19 23.19
CA ASP A 12 0.26 1.33 23.49
C ASP A 12 1.33 1.47 22.40
N TYR A 13 1.49 2.69 21.88
CA TYR A 13 2.49 3.00 20.84
C TYR A 13 3.93 2.69 21.29
N TYR A 14 4.23 2.87 22.58
CA TYR A 14 5.53 2.53 23.18
C TYR A 14 5.52 1.17 23.91
N GLY A 15 4.43 0.43 23.82
CA GLY A 15 4.27 -0.87 24.46
C GLY A 15 5.27 -1.88 23.93
N LYS A 16 5.81 -2.70 24.82
CA LYS A 16 6.71 -3.82 24.48
C LYS A 16 5.98 -5.14 24.76
N PRO A 17 5.25 -5.69 23.79
CA PRO A 17 4.58 -6.98 23.96
C PRO A 17 5.61 -8.11 24.13
N SER A 18 5.22 -9.19 24.79
CA SER A 18 6.06 -10.39 24.89
C SER A 18 6.26 -11.03 23.52
N PHE A 19 7.38 -11.71 23.31
CA PHE A 19 7.68 -12.37 22.03
C PHE A 19 6.59 -13.35 21.60
N SER A 20 6.01 -14.10 22.53
CA SER A 20 4.92 -15.06 22.26
C SER A 20 3.64 -14.41 21.75
N GLN A 21 3.40 -13.14 22.05
CA GLN A 21 2.28 -12.35 21.52
C GLN A 21 2.64 -11.62 20.23
N ALA A 22 3.84 -11.06 20.17
CA ALA A 22 4.31 -10.31 19.01
C ALA A 22 4.50 -11.20 17.77
N PHE A 23 5.00 -12.43 17.95
CA PHE A 23 5.32 -13.32 16.83
C PHE A 23 4.09 -13.73 16.00
N PRO A 24 2.99 -14.25 16.58
CA PRO A 24 1.78 -14.57 15.80
C PRO A 24 1.19 -13.36 15.09
N LEU A 25 1.17 -12.20 15.76
CA LEU A 25 0.66 -10.97 15.17
C LEU A 25 1.53 -10.50 13.99
N ALA A 26 2.86 -10.58 14.14
CA ALA A 26 3.78 -10.26 13.06
C ALA A 26 3.59 -11.20 11.86
N MET A 27 3.41 -12.50 12.08
CA MET A 27 3.13 -13.46 11.01
C MET A 27 1.83 -13.17 10.29
N GLN A 28 0.76 -12.82 11.01
CA GLN A 28 -0.51 -12.40 10.40
C GLN A 28 -0.33 -11.17 9.52
N HIS A 29 0.43 -10.17 9.99
CA HIS A 29 0.72 -8.96 9.21
C HIS A 29 1.52 -9.27 7.95
N VAL A 30 2.53 -10.12 8.04
CA VAL A 30 3.34 -10.53 6.88
C VAL A 30 2.48 -11.23 5.83
N VAL A 31 1.64 -12.19 6.24
CA VAL A 31 0.74 -12.90 5.31
C VAL A 31 -0.24 -11.93 4.63
N ALA A 32 -0.88 -11.05 5.41
CA ALA A 32 -1.79 -10.03 4.87
C ALA A 32 -1.07 -9.06 3.91
N ALA A 33 0.16 -8.66 4.25
CA ALA A 33 0.97 -7.77 3.41
C ALA A 33 1.36 -8.41 2.07
N ILE A 34 1.80 -9.67 2.09
CA ILE A 34 2.15 -10.41 0.87
C ILE A 34 0.95 -10.45 -0.07
N VAL A 35 -0.22 -10.87 0.41
CA VAL A 35 -1.45 -10.91 -0.39
C VAL A 35 -1.80 -9.52 -0.92
N GLY A 36 -1.75 -8.48 -0.08
CA GLY A 36 -2.05 -7.10 -0.46
C GLY A 36 -1.10 -6.53 -1.52
N CYS A 37 0.16 -6.95 -1.55
CA CYS A 37 1.14 -6.49 -2.53
C CYS A 37 1.11 -7.30 -3.83
N VAL A 38 0.89 -8.60 -3.73
CA VAL A 38 0.93 -9.53 -4.87
C VAL A 38 -0.33 -9.41 -5.73
N THR A 39 -1.51 -9.29 -5.12
CA THR A 39 -2.79 -9.25 -5.83
C THR A 39 -2.87 -8.13 -6.89
N PRO A 40 -2.55 -6.86 -6.59
CA PRO A 40 -2.55 -5.82 -7.61
C PRO A 40 -1.59 -6.10 -8.78
N ALA A 41 -0.41 -6.66 -8.49
CA ALA A 41 0.57 -7.00 -9.51
C ALA A 41 0.06 -8.11 -10.44
N ILE A 42 -0.62 -9.13 -9.90
CA ILE A 42 -1.25 -10.20 -10.69
C ILE A 42 -2.34 -9.61 -11.60
N ILE A 43 -3.24 -8.79 -11.05
CA ILE A 43 -4.35 -8.19 -11.78
C ILE A 43 -3.83 -7.34 -12.95
N VAL A 44 -2.88 -6.45 -12.67
CA VAL A 44 -2.32 -5.53 -13.68
C VAL A 44 -1.53 -6.30 -14.74
N SER A 45 -0.73 -7.29 -14.36
CA SER A 45 0.03 -8.12 -15.28
C SER A 45 -0.88 -8.98 -16.18
N GLY A 46 -2.02 -9.42 -15.65
CA GLY A 46 -3.05 -10.12 -16.44
C GLY A 46 -3.70 -9.20 -17.47
N ALA A 47 -4.10 -7.99 -17.06
CA ALA A 47 -4.67 -6.98 -17.95
C ALA A 47 -3.70 -6.52 -19.04
N ALA A 48 -2.40 -6.46 -18.74
CA ALA A 48 -1.35 -6.09 -19.69
C ALA A 48 -0.94 -7.26 -20.61
N GLY A 49 -1.49 -8.46 -20.43
CA GLY A 49 -1.16 -9.62 -21.25
C GLY A 49 0.30 -10.07 -21.13
N LEU A 50 0.96 -9.82 -20.00
CA LEU A 50 2.37 -10.15 -19.80
C LEU A 50 2.59 -11.67 -19.86
N ASP A 51 3.76 -12.07 -20.31
CA ASP A 51 4.17 -13.46 -20.23
C ASP A 51 4.45 -13.90 -18.77
N PRO A 52 4.55 -15.21 -18.48
CA PRO A 52 4.78 -15.70 -17.12
C PRO A 52 6.04 -15.16 -16.46
N THR A 53 7.11 -14.92 -17.21
CA THR A 53 8.40 -14.43 -16.71
C THR A 53 8.27 -12.98 -16.23
N ASP A 54 7.67 -12.13 -17.05
CA ASP A 54 7.43 -10.72 -16.74
C ASP A 54 6.43 -10.54 -15.60
N LYS A 55 5.42 -11.42 -15.50
CA LYS A 55 4.50 -11.45 -14.34
C LYS A 55 5.25 -11.69 -13.03
N VAL A 56 6.13 -12.70 -13.01
CA VAL A 56 6.94 -13.01 -11.82
C VAL A 56 7.85 -11.84 -11.48
N PHE A 57 8.49 -11.24 -12.47
CA PHE A 57 9.35 -10.09 -12.28
C PHE A 57 8.59 -8.89 -11.67
N LEU A 58 7.40 -8.59 -12.19
CA LEU A 58 6.56 -7.50 -11.67
C LEU A 58 6.14 -7.74 -10.21
N ILE A 59 5.77 -8.98 -9.86
CA ILE A 59 5.42 -9.36 -8.48
C ILE A 59 6.62 -9.20 -7.57
N GLN A 60 7.79 -9.68 -7.98
CA GLN A 60 9.02 -9.55 -7.19
C GLN A 60 9.39 -8.07 -6.97
N ALA A 61 9.32 -7.25 -8.02
CA ALA A 61 9.58 -5.83 -7.93
C ALA A 61 8.60 -5.14 -6.96
N ALA A 62 7.31 -5.47 -7.02
CA ALA A 62 6.30 -4.93 -6.10
C ALA A 62 6.60 -5.29 -4.64
N LEU A 63 7.00 -6.53 -4.35
CA LEU A 63 7.35 -6.97 -3.00
C LEU A 63 8.62 -6.28 -2.49
N VAL A 64 9.66 -6.16 -3.32
CA VAL A 64 10.91 -5.48 -2.95
C VAL A 64 10.65 -4.01 -2.63
N VAL A 65 9.92 -3.31 -3.50
CA VAL A 65 9.59 -1.89 -3.31
C VAL A 65 8.71 -1.71 -2.06
N ALA A 66 7.73 -2.58 -1.83
CA ALA A 66 6.90 -2.55 -0.62
C ALA A 66 7.75 -2.75 0.65
N GLY A 67 8.69 -3.69 0.62
CA GLY A 67 9.63 -3.92 1.73
C GLY A 67 10.51 -2.70 2.01
N LEU A 68 11.13 -2.13 0.99
CA LEU A 68 11.97 -0.94 1.13
C LEU A 68 11.17 0.27 1.63
N SER A 69 9.97 0.49 1.10
CA SER A 69 9.09 1.58 1.53
C SER A 69 8.64 1.40 2.99
N THR A 70 8.36 0.16 3.40
CA THR A 70 8.02 -0.16 4.79
C THR A 70 9.19 0.11 5.74
N LEU A 71 10.42 -0.24 5.33
CA LEU A 71 11.62 0.07 6.11
C LEU A 71 11.83 1.58 6.25
N LEU A 72 11.66 2.35 5.17
CA LEU A 72 11.72 3.81 5.21
C LEU A 72 10.63 4.42 6.11
N GLN A 73 9.44 3.83 6.12
CA GLN A 73 8.35 4.27 6.99
C GLN A 73 8.65 4.00 8.46
N LEU A 74 9.24 2.84 8.77
CA LEU A 74 9.57 2.40 10.13
C LEU A 74 10.82 3.11 10.68
N PHE A 75 11.84 3.27 9.85
CA PHE A 75 13.12 3.91 10.20
C PHE A 75 13.26 5.23 9.44
N PRO A 76 12.67 6.32 9.96
CA PRO A 76 12.69 7.59 9.24
C PRO A 76 14.11 8.11 9.05
N ILE A 77 14.41 8.52 7.83
CA ILE A 77 15.69 9.12 7.45
C ILE A 77 15.51 10.64 7.44
N GLY A 78 16.40 11.35 8.14
CA GLY A 78 16.40 12.81 8.20
C GLY A 78 16.47 13.37 9.62
N ASN A 79 16.44 14.69 9.74
CA ASN A 79 16.52 15.37 11.02
C ASN A 79 15.10 15.65 11.55
N LYS A 80 14.86 15.37 12.84
CA LYS A 80 13.55 15.58 13.51
C LYS A 80 13.01 17.02 13.40
N ASN A 81 13.89 18.00 13.23
CA ASN A 81 13.52 19.43 13.14
C ASN A 81 13.44 19.96 11.68
N SER A 82 13.66 19.11 10.68
CA SER A 82 13.67 19.48 9.26
C SER A 82 12.85 18.47 8.45
N LEU A 83 13.11 18.38 7.17
CA LEU A 83 12.50 17.41 6.31
C LEU A 83 12.96 16.00 6.71
N HIS A 84 12.02 15.11 7.03
CA HIS A 84 12.28 13.71 7.26
C HIS A 84 11.32 12.85 6.42
N ILE A 85 11.82 11.71 5.98
CA ILE A 85 11.04 10.72 5.22
C ILE A 85 10.76 9.56 6.16
N GLY A 86 9.48 9.19 6.29
CA GLY A 86 8.98 8.18 7.22
C GLY A 86 8.37 8.79 8.48
N ALA A 87 7.42 8.09 9.06
CA ALA A 87 6.66 8.56 10.23
C ALA A 87 6.98 7.78 11.52
N ALA A 88 7.91 6.82 11.48
CA ALA A 88 8.21 5.88 12.58
C ALA A 88 6.96 5.09 13.03
N LEU A 89 6.01 4.86 12.14
CA LEU A 89 4.81 4.10 12.41
C LEU A 89 4.95 2.68 11.86
N PRO A 90 4.54 1.64 12.60
CA PRO A 90 4.57 0.24 12.14
C PRO A 90 3.43 -0.03 11.14
N VAL A 91 3.49 0.64 10.00
CA VAL A 91 2.53 0.51 8.90
C VAL A 91 3.25 -0.09 7.70
N ILE A 92 2.69 -1.16 7.15
CA ILE A 92 3.21 -1.80 5.94
C ILE A 92 2.80 -0.96 4.74
N MET A 93 3.79 -0.55 3.95
CA MET A 93 3.58 0.18 2.71
C MET A 93 3.44 -0.81 1.56
N GLY A 94 2.38 -0.67 0.78
CA GLY A 94 2.11 -1.54 -0.36
C GLY A 94 1.41 -0.81 -1.48
N VAL A 95 1.09 -1.52 -2.55
CA VAL A 95 0.34 -0.99 -3.68
C VAL A 95 -1.11 -0.70 -3.25
N SER A 96 -1.60 0.48 -3.56
CA SER A 96 -2.99 0.83 -3.27
C SER A 96 -3.93 0.22 -4.30
N PHE A 97 -4.95 -0.50 -3.82
CA PHE A 97 -6.03 -1.04 -4.66
C PHE A 97 -6.84 0.05 -5.38
N ALA A 98 -6.80 1.29 -4.90
CA ALA A 98 -7.47 2.43 -5.55
C ALA A 98 -6.94 2.72 -6.97
N TYR A 99 -5.69 2.37 -7.24
CA TYR A 99 -5.08 2.58 -8.55
C TYR A 99 -5.30 1.42 -9.53
N VAL A 100 -5.71 0.24 -9.04
CA VAL A 100 -5.85 -0.96 -9.88
C VAL A 100 -6.79 -0.75 -11.07
N PRO A 101 -8.00 -0.18 -10.93
CA PRO A 101 -8.87 0.05 -12.07
C PRO A 101 -8.26 0.96 -13.12
N SER A 102 -7.56 2.02 -12.70
CA SER A 102 -6.86 2.94 -13.61
C SER A 102 -5.69 2.27 -14.32
N MET A 103 -4.93 1.44 -13.61
CA MET A 103 -3.84 0.66 -14.18
C MET A 103 -4.34 -0.36 -15.19
N GLN A 104 -5.47 -1.04 -14.92
CA GLN A 104 -6.11 -1.96 -15.85
C GLN A 104 -6.59 -1.25 -17.13
N ALA A 105 -7.19 -0.06 -16.98
CA ALA A 105 -7.63 0.72 -18.14
C ALA A 105 -6.46 1.14 -19.03
N ILE A 106 -5.30 1.51 -18.43
CA ILE A 106 -4.09 1.83 -19.18
C ILE A 106 -3.49 0.58 -19.82
N ALA A 107 -3.43 -0.53 -19.06
CA ALA A 107 -2.85 -1.79 -19.52
C ALA A 107 -3.61 -2.39 -20.72
N GLY A 108 -4.95 -2.30 -20.71
CA GLY A 108 -5.82 -2.82 -21.76
C GLY A 108 -5.93 -1.92 -22.98
N HIS A 109 -5.25 -0.77 -23.02
CA HIS A 109 -5.32 0.13 -24.18
C HIS A 109 -4.51 -0.42 -25.35
N GLU A 110 -5.08 -0.36 -26.56
CA GLU A 110 -4.49 -0.93 -27.80
C GLU A 110 -3.15 -0.28 -28.23
N SER A 111 -2.66 0.72 -27.50
CA SER A 111 -1.43 1.44 -27.82
C SER A 111 -0.14 0.60 -27.74
N GLY A 112 -0.18 -0.63 -27.24
CA GLY A 112 0.97 -1.52 -27.08
C GLY A 112 2.01 -1.07 -26.03
N LEU A 113 1.75 0.03 -25.33
CA LEU A 113 2.66 0.62 -24.33
C LEU A 113 2.38 0.15 -22.88
N GLY A 114 1.42 -0.72 -22.68
CA GLY A 114 1.00 -1.38 -21.42
C GLY A 114 1.73 -0.94 -20.14
N VAL A 115 2.69 -1.75 -19.70
CA VAL A 115 3.44 -1.51 -18.46
C VAL A 115 4.28 -0.23 -18.47
N PRO A 116 5.05 0.12 -19.52
CA PRO A 116 5.78 1.40 -19.58
C PRO A 116 4.88 2.63 -19.38
N MET A 117 3.67 2.63 -19.93
CA MET A 117 2.72 3.72 -19.77
C MET A 117 2.21 3.82 -18.32
N ILE A 118 1.95 2.68 -17.67
CA ILE A 118 1.59 2.63 -16.24
C ILE A 118 2.72 3.24 -15.39
N LEU A 119 3.96 2.85 -15.63
CA LEU A 119 5.12 3.36 -14.89
C LEU A 119 5.29 4.88 -15.08
N GLY A 120 5.13 5.37 -16.32
CA GLY A 120 5.13 6.80 -16.61
C GLY A 120 4.02 7.56 -15.86
N ALA A 121 2.80 7.04 -15.88
CA ALA A 121 1.66 7.61 -15.15
C ALA A 121 1.89 7.61 -13.62
N GLN A 122 2.53 6.58 -13.08
CA GLN A 122 2.86 6.50 -11.66
C GLN A 122 3.92 7.54 -11.25
N ILE A 123 4.91 7.82 -12.09
CA ILE A 123 5.90 8.89 -11.82
C ILE A 123 5.19 10.24 -11.71
N VAL A 124 4.34 10.57 -12.67
CA VAL A 124 3.57 11.82 -12.64
C VAL A 124 2.64 11.86 -11.42
N GLY A 125 1.93 10.77 -11.16
CA GLY A 125 1.07 10.62 -9.97
C GLY A 125 1.85 10.79 -8.66
N GLY A 126 3.06 10.25 -8.58
CA GLY A 126 3.96 10.40 -7.44
C GLY A 126 4.35 11.85 -7.19
N ILE A 127 4.69 12.61 -8.24
CA ILE A 127 5.00 14.04 -8.13
C ILE A 127 3.79 14.80 -7.61
N VAL A 128 2.60 14.55 -8.15
CA VAL A 128 1.34 15.16 -7.68
C VAL A 128 1.08 14.80 -6.22
N ALA A 129 1.28 13.54 -5.84
CA ALA A 129 1.10 13.08 -4.46
C ALA A 129 2.04 13.80 -3.47
N ILE A 130 3.28 14.09 -3.85
CA ILE A 130 4.22 14.88 -3.05
C ILE A 130 3.67 16.30 -2.84
N ILE A 131 3.20 16.97 -3.89
CA ILE A 131 2.63 18.33 -3.82
C ILE A 131 1.41 18.34 -2.89
N VAL A 132 0.51 17.38 -3.06
CA VAL A 132 -0.67 17.22 -2.20
C VAL A 132 -0.27 16.92 -0.75
N GLY A 133 0.77 16.10 -0.55
CA GLY A 133 1.33 15.77 0.76
C GLY A 133 1.76 17.02 1.56
N PHE A 134 2.40 17.98 0.93
CA PHE A 134 2.73 19.27 1.58
C PHE A 134 1.48 20.06 1.98
N SER A 135 0.39 19.89 1.24
CA SER A 135 -0.87 20.60 1.49
C SER A 135 -1.83 19.84 2.42
N ILE A 136 -1.49 18.62 2.84
CA ILE A 136 -2.39 17.71 3.56
C ILE A 136 -2.94 18.32 4.86
N LYS A 137 -2.17 19.15 5.55
CA LYS A 137 -2.61 19.83 6.78
C LYS A 137 -3.82 20.73 6.57
N LYS A 138 -3.93 21.35 5.38
CA LYS A 138 -5.07 22.21 5.01
C LYS A 138 -6.24 21.37 4.49
N ILE A 139 -5.94 20.34 3.70
CA ILE A 139 -6.91 19.49 3.02
C ILE A 139 -7.59 18.53 4.00
N ARG A 140 -6.91 18.08 5.06
CA ARG A 140 -7.44 17.13 6.06
C ARG A 140 -8.79 17.54 6.64
N LYS A 141 -9.06 18.84 6.78
CA LYS A 141 -10.36 19.34 7.28
C LYS A 141 -11.54 19.05 6.34
N LEU A 142 -11.25 18.82 5.05
CA LEU A 142 -12.26 18.50 4.02
C LEU A 142 -12.58 17.00 3.96
N PHE A 143 -11.82 16.14 4.67
CA PHE A 143 -12.02 14.70 4.69
C PHE A 143 -12.54 14.20 6.06
N PRO A 144 -13.83 14.43 6.38
CA PRO A 144 -14.45 13.80 7.53
C PRO A 144 -14.47 12.27 7.39
N PRO A 145 -14.59 11.52 8.48
CA PRO A 145 -14.58 10.05 8.48
C PRO A 145 -15.60 9.41 7.53
N LEU A 146 -16.73 10.10 7.30
CA LEU A 146 -17.76 9.66 6.35
C LEU A 146 -17.22 9.57 4.92
N ILE A 147 -16.49 10.60 4.48
CA ILE A 147 -15.88 10.62 3.13
C ILE A 147 -14.84 9.49 3.01
N ALA A 148 -14.00 9.30 4.02
CA ALA A 148 -13.02 8.22 4.03
C ALA A 148 -13.68 6.84 3.90
N GLY A 149 -14.77 6.59 4.66
CA GLY A 149 -15.54 5.35 4.58
C GLY A 149 -16.18 5.15 3.20
N THR A 150 -16.75 6.19 2.62
CA THR A 150 -17.34 6.13 1.27
C THR A 150 -16.28 5.81 0.21
N VAL A 151 -15.10 6.42 0.30
CA VAL A 151 -13.98 6.13 -0.62
C VAL A 151 -13.56 4.66 -0.55
N VAL A 152 -13.36 4.11 0.66
CA VAL A 152 -12.99 2.70 0.84
C VAL A 152 -14.07 1.78 0.27
N PHE A 153 -15.35 2.08 0.52
CA PHE A 153 -16.48 1.33 -0.03
C PHE A 153 -16.49 1.37 -1.57
N THR A 154 -16.30 2.54 -2.16
CA THR A 154 -16.26 2.72 -3.62
C THR A 154 -15.09 1.97 -4.25
N ILE A 155 -13.91 1.96 -3.61
CA ILE A 155 -12.77 1.16 -4.06
C ILE A 155 -13.14 -0.32 -4.09
N GLY A 156 -13.78 -0.84 -3.03
CA GLY A 156 -14.25 -2.23 -3.00
C GLY A 156 -15.21 -2.54 -4.14
N LEU A 157 -16.19 -1.68 -4.39
CA LEU A 157 -17.13 -1.84 -5.51
C LEU A 157 -16.45 -1.79 -6.89
N SER A 158 -15.46 -0.93 -7.07
CA SER A 158 -14.73 -0.81 -8.34
C SER A 158 -13.90 -2.05 -8.69
N LEU A 159 -13.55 -2.86 -7.70
CA LEU A 159 -12.82 -4.11 -7.88
C LEU A 159 -13.74 -5.32 -8.11
N TYR A 160 -15.03 -5.17 -7.89
CA TYR A 160 -15.99 -6.26 -8.05
C TYR A 160 -15.96 -6.89 -9.45
N PRO A 161 -15.97 -6.12 -10.58
CA PRO A 161 -15.88 -6.72 -11.92
C PRO A 161 -14.60 -7.54 -12.13
N THR A 162 -13.49 -7.07 -11.55
CA THR A 162 -12.22 -7.79 -11.60
C THR A 162 -12.30 -9.13 -10.86
N ALA A 163 -12.90 -9.14 -9.66
CA ALA A 163 -13.03 -10.35 -8.86
C ALA A 163 -13.93 -11.42 -9.51
N VAL A 164 -14.93 -11.01 -10.30
CA VAL A 164 -15.83 -11.92 -11.00
C VAL A 164 -15.17 -12.55 -12.23
N ASN A 165 -14.20 -11.86 -12.84
CA ASN A 165 -13.50 -12.32 -14.05
C ASN A 165 -12.22 -13.13 -13.76
N TYR A 166 -11.86 -13.34 -12.49
CA TYR A 166 -10.74 -14.16 -12.04
C TYR A 166 -11.23 -15.45 -11.38
#